data_741af6c794c3e62d3d8144236e3d7dee
#
_entry.id   741af6c794c3e62d3d8144236e3d7dee
#
_cell.length_a   1.000
_cell.length_b   1.000
_cell.length_c   1.000
_cell.angle_alpha   90.00
_cell.angle_beta   90.00
_cell.angle_gamma   90.00
#
_symmetry.space_group_name_H-M   'P 1'
#
loop_
_entity.id
_entity.type
_entity.pdbx_description
1 polymer ?
#
loop_
_entity_poly.entity_id
_entity_poly.type
_entity_poly.pdbx_seq_one_letter_code
_entity_poly.pdbx_strand_id
1 'polypeptide(L)'
;NTGRLRKYRKMILELLLADHCRDCTTCNNNGKCKLQDLAMRFNIEGVRFPNGAETPRRDESSLCITRDHNKCILCGDCVRMCNEIQQVGAIDFAGRGSKMTISTVFDIPISESVCVGCGQCAAVCPTGAIVIKNDSARVWKALDEKETRVSVQIAPAVRVALGKELGIGDGENAMGLIVAALRRMGFNEVFDTSTGADLTVLEESAEFLARLGKGEHEMPLFTSCCPAWVSYAEKNEPEVVKNLSTCRSPMQMFAAVIKEHHKHSPRKHVHVAVMPCTAKKAEAAREEFRGELGPDVDYVITTQELIQMIKESGIVFS
;
A
#
# COMPACT_ATOMS: atom_id res chain seq x y z
N ASN A 1 12.16 -37.36 5.21
CA ASN A 1 11.67 -36.71 6.43
C ASN A 1 11.85 -37.62 7.64
N THR A 2 13.08 -37.69 8.17
CA THR A 2 13.44 -38.54 9.33
C THR A 2 13.12 -37.82 10.66
N GLY A 3 13.05 -38.60 11.77
CA GLY A 3 12.88 -38.07 13.12
C GLY A 3 13.96 -37.05 13.49
N ARG A 4 15.22 -37.28 13.05
CA ARG A 4 16.35 -36.38 13.26
C ARG A 4 16.13 -35.04 12.54
N LEU A 5 15.67 -35.01 11.29
CA LEU A 5 15.38 -33.80 10.54
C LEU A 5 14.22 -33.00 11.15
N ARG A 6 13.17 -33.69 11.63
CA ARG A 6 12.05 -33.03 12.34
C ARG A 6 12.53 -32.31 13.61
N LYS A 7 13.41 -32.97 14.40
CA LYS A 7 14.01 -32.35 15.60
C LYS A 7 14.80 -31.09 15.28
N TYR A 8 15.62 -31.11 14.21
CA TYR A 8 16.39 -29.93 13.82
C TYR A 8 15.49 -28.81 13.32
N ARG A 9 14.49 -29.09 12.50
CA ARG A 9 13.52 -28.09 12.03
C ARG A 9 12.76 -27.46 13.19
N LYS A 10 12.33 -28.24 14.19
CA LYS A 10 11.69 -27.73 15.40
C LYS A 10 12.64 -26.77 16.14
N MET A 11 13.90 -27.15 16.32
CA MET A 11 14.91 -26.31 16.98
C MET A 11 15.13 -24.97 16.24
N ILE A 12 15.23 -25.00 14.90
CA ILE A 12 15.38 -23.79 14.09
C ILE A 12 14.15 -22.88 14.26
N LEU A 13 12.94 -23.42 14.25
CA LEU A 13 11.73 -22.65 14.47
C LEU A 13 11.67 -22.03 15.87
N GLU A 14 12.11 -22.76 16.91
CA GLU A 14 12.22 -22.21 18.26
C GLU A 14 13.24 -21.06 18.35
N LEU A 15 14.38 -21.16 17.64
CA LEU A 15 15.35 -20.06 17.54
C LEU A 15 14.77 -18.84 16.84
N LEU A 16 14.06 -19.00 15.73
CA LEU A 16 13.36 -17.90 15.05
C LEU A 16 12.31 -17.25 15.95
N LEU A 17 11.58 -18.06 16.74
CA LEU A 17 10.60 -17.57 17.69
C LEU A 17 11.24 -16.89 18.92
N ALA A 18 12.48 -17.24 19.28
CA ALA A 18 13.21 -16.58 20.36
C ALA A 18 13.53 -15.12 20.01
N ASP A 19 13.86 -14.83 18.77
CA ASP A 19 14.13 -13.46 18.30
C ASP A 19 12.88 -12.70 17.85
N HIS A 20 11.71 -13.35 17.88
CA HIS A 20 10.44 -12.77 17.43
C HIS A 20 9.58 -12.31 18.63
N CYS A 21 8.90 -11.16 18.50
CA CYS A 21 8.06 -10.59 19.55
C CYS A 21 6.89 -11.47 20.00
N ARG A 22 6.41 -12.37 19.15
CA ARG A 22 5.32 -13.33 19.40
C ARG A 22 3.94 -12.72 19.77
N ASP A 23 3.74 -11.44 19.49
CA ASP A 23 2.46 -10.73 19.71
C ASP A 23 1.45 -11.03 18.61
N CYS A 24 1.13 -12.32 18.42
CA CYS A 24 0.33 -12.78 17.28
C CYS A 24 -1.08 -12.19 17.26
N THR A 25 -1.73 -12.05 18.42
CA THR A 25 -3.12 -11.57 18.52
C THR A 25 -3.31 -10.13 18.03
N THR A 26 -2.29 -9.29 18.16
CA THR A 26 -2.29 -7.89 17.73
C THR A 26 -1.53 -7.67 16.42
N CYS A 27 -0.98 -8.72 15.85
CA CYS A 27 -0.20 -8.65 14.62
C CYS A 27 -1.08 -8.52 13.37
N ASN A 28 -0.79 -7.56 12.50
CA ASN A 28 -1.53 -7.38 11.24
C ASN A 28 -1.46 -8.61 10.30
N ASN A 29 -0.50 -9.50 10.52
CA ASN A 29 -0.35 -10.74 9.75
C ASN A 29 -0.90 -11.97 10.49
N ASN A 30 -1.67 -11.80 11.56
CA ASN A 30 -2.29 -12.90 12.28
C ASN A 30 -3.18 -13.75 11.36
N GLY A 31 -3.07 -15.08 11.47
CA GLY A 31 -3.81 -16.02 10.60
C GLY A 31 -3.28 -16.15 9.17
N LYS A 32 -2.32 -15.29 8.75
CA LYS A 32 -1.65 -15.34 7.44
C LYS A 32 -0.12 -15.49 7.57
N CYS A 33 0.39 -15.59 8.79
CA CYS A 33 1.81 -15.62 9.08
C CYS A 33 2.38 -17.03 8.89
N LYS A 34 3.36 -17.18 8.00
CA LYS A 34 4.01 -18.43 7.71
C LYS A 34 4.78 -19.01 8.91
N LEU A 35 5.34 -18.13 9.77
CA LEU A 35 6.01 -18.56 10.99
C LEU A 35 5.01 -19.15 12.00
N GLN A 36 3.84 -18.51 12.14
CA GLN A 36 2.75 -18.98 13.02
C GLN A 36 2.23 -20.35 12.54
N ASP A 37 1.99 -20.52 11.24
CA ASP A 37 1.57 -21.77 10.62
C ASP A 37 2.59 -22.90 10.88
N LEU A 38 3.88 -22.62 10.67
CA LEU A 38 4.94 -23.57 10.94
C LEU A 38 5.06 -23.91 12.44
N ALA A 39 4.89 -22.94 13.32
CA ALA A 39 4.90 -23.19 14.78
C ALA A 39 3.79 -24.16 15.19
N MET A 40 2.57 -23.93 14.68
CA MET A 40 1.44 -24.86 14.89
C MET A 40 1.72 -26.24 14.28
N ARG A 41 2.19 -26.29 13.05
CA ARG A 41 2.49 -27.55 12.33
C ARG A 41 3.53 -28.42 13.03
N PHE A 42 4.51 -27.83 13.71
CA PHE A 42 5.55 -28.53 14.47
C PHE A 42 5.22 -28.67 15.95
N ASN A 43 4.02 -28.31 16.36
CA ASN A 43 3.54 -28.36 17.75
C ASN A 43 4.56 -27.73 18.71
N ILE A 44 4.87 -26.44 18.52
CA ILE A 44 5.75 -25.69 19.40
C ILE A 44 4.89 -25.07 20.50
N GLU A 45 4.93 -25.69 21.68
CA GLU A 45 4.18 -25.24 22.88
C GLU A 45 4.92 -24.18 23.68
N GLY A 46 6.24 -24.12 23.55
CA GLY A 46 7.09 -23.15 24.24
C GLY A 46 8.43 -22.98 23.53
N VAL A 47 9.08 -21.87 23.80
CA VAL A 47 10.40 -21.55 23.25
C VAL A 47 11.43 -21.73 24.37
N ARG A 48 12.36 -22.65 24.17
CA ARG A 48 13.40 -23.00 25.16
C ARG A 48 14.51 -21.96 25.26
N PHE A 49 14.68 -21.14 24.24
CA PHE A 49 15.75 -20.16 24.16
C PHE A 49 15.28 -18.83 24.77
N PRO A 50 16.18 -18.05 25.41
CA PRO A 50 15.83 -16.73 25.93
C PRO A 50 15.42 -15.81 24.76
N ASN A 51 14.59 -14.82 25.10
CA ASN A 51 14.20 -13.80 24.11
C ASN A 51 15.43 -12.94 23.79
N GLY A 52 15.83 -12.93 22.53
CA GLY A 52 16.92 -12.12 22.01
C GLY A 52 16.47 -10.75 21.49
N ALA A 53 15.14 -10.51 21.42
CA ALA A 53 14.62 -9.23 20.98
C ALA A 53 14.99 -8.12 21.97
N GLU A 54 15.97 -7.31 21.56
CA GLU A 54 16.30 -6.04 22.21
C GLU A 54 15.19 -5.00 21.92
N THR A 55 15.36 -3.77 22.39
CA THR A 55 14.41 -2.65 22.29
C THR A 55 13.56 -2.62 21.01
N PRO A 56 12.25 -2.33 21.13
CA PRO A 56 11.33 -2.27 19.98
C PRO A 56 11.87 -1.30 18.91
N ARG A 57 12.06 -1.80 17.70
CA ARG A 57 12.55 -1.02 16.57
C ARG A 57 11.53 -1.04 15.45
N ARG A 58 10.74 0.02 15.37
CA ARG A 58 9.67 0.17 14.40
C ARG A 58 9.85 1.46 13.62
N ASP A 59 9.83 1.35 12.29
CA ASP A 59 9.88 2.47 11.37
C ASP A 59 8.49 2.68 10.74
N GLU A 60 7.86 3.80 11.07
CA GLU A 60 6.56 4.23 10.58
C GLU A 60 6.64 5.50 9.73
N SER A 61 7.85 5.90 9.35
CA SER A 61 8.10 7.14 8.61
C SER A 61 7.46 7.14 7.23
N SER A 62 7.38 5.97 6.56
CA SER A 62 6.74 5.87 5.25
C SER A 62 5.22 6.05 5.32
N LEU A 63 4.64 6.69 4.31
CA LEU A 63 3.19 6.76 4.10
C LEU A 63 2.60 5.45 3.56
N CYS A 64 3.44 4.57 3.01
CA CYS A 64 3.01 3.36 2.29
C CYS A 64 3.13 2.09 3.12
N ILE A 65 4.21 1.96 3.88
CA ILE A 65 4.54 0.74 4.64
C ILE A 65 4.99 1.05 6.06
N THR A 66 4.83 0.09 6.94
CA THR A 66 5.42 0.09 8.29
C THR A 66 6.39 -1.08 8.39
N ARG A 67 7.55 -0.86 9.01
CA ARG A 67 8.55 -1.90 9.29
C ARG A 67 8.70 -2.12 10.78
N ASP A 68 8.61 -3.37 11.21
CA ASP A 68 8.81 -3.80 12.60
C ASP A 68 9.89 -4.88 12.64
N HIS A 69 11.08 -4.49 13.08
CA HIS A 69 12.25 -5.36 13.10
C HIS A 69 12.09 -6.55 14.06
N ASN A 70 11.28 -6.41 15.13
CA ASN A 70 11.02 -7.48 16.08
C ASN A 70 10.19 -8.65 15.53
N LYS A 71 9.65 -8.48 14.32
CA LYS A 71 8.91 -9.49 13.57
C LYS A 71 9.69 -10.06 12.40
N CYS A 72 10.92 -9.61 12.20
CA CYS A 72 11.77 -10.04 11.09
C CYS A 72 12.46 -11.36 11.41
N ILE A 73 12.40 -12.31 10.45
CA ILE A 73 13.09 -13.60 10.53
C ILE A 73 14.32 -13.68 9.63
N LEU A 74 14.77 -12.55 9.09
CA LEU A 74 15.96 -12.43 8.22
C LEU A 74 15.94 -13.35 6.99
N CYS A 75 14.77 -13.65 6.42
CA CYS A 75 14.65 -14.52 5.24
C CYS A 75 15.21 -13.89 3.95
N GLY A 76 15.32 -12.56 3.89
CA GLY A 76 15.84 -11.81 2.74
C GLY A 76 14.88 -11.67 1.55
N ASP A 77 13.63 -12.16 1.64
CA ASP A 77 12.68 -12.07 0.53
C ASP A 77 12.39 -10.62 0.12
N CYS A 78 12.25 -9.72 1.09
CA CYS A 78 12.05 -8.29 0.83
C CYS A 78 13.28 -7.63 0.18
N VAL A 79 14.50 -8.06 0.54
CA VAL A 79 15.75 -7.58 -0.05
C VAL A 79 15.81 -7.98 -1.52
N ARG A 80 15.63 -9.28 -1.82
CA ARG A 80 15.59 -9.76 -3.21
C ARG A 80 14.51 -9.08 -4.04
N MET A 81 13.32 -8.93 -3.46
CA MET A 81 12.21 -8.23 -4.13
C MET A 81 12.59 -6.79 -4.45
N CYS A 82 13.22 -6.07 -3.51
CA CYS A 82 13.58 -4.66 -3.71
C CYS A 82 14.75 -4.49 -4.70
N ASN A 83 15.78 -5.34 -4.60
CA ASN A 83 17.01 -5.17 -5.36
C ASN A 83 16.94 -5.84 -6.73
N GLU A 84 16.44 -7.10 -6.82
CA GLU A 84 16.49 -7.89 -8.04
C GLU A 84 15.24 -7.69 -8.92
N ILE A 85 14.05 -7.57 -8.31
CA ILE A 85 12.79 -7.50 -9.06
C ILE A 85 12.38 -6.06 -9.32
N GLN A 86 12.37 -5.22 -8.26
CA GLN A 86 11.96 -3.81 -8.38
C GLN A 86 13.12 -2.89 -8.77
N GLN A 87 14.36 -3.32 -8.60
CA GLN A 87 15.60 -2.59 -8.91
C GLN A 87 15.66 -1.20 -8.23
N VAL A 88 15.06 -1.07 -7.03
CA VAL A 88 15.05 0.17 -6.25
C VAL A 88 16.21 0.24 -5.27
N GLY A 89 16.58 -0.88 -4.64
CA GLY A 89 17.71 -0.95 -3.72
C GLY A 89 17.55 -0.22 -2.40
N ALA A 90 16.31 -0.03 -1.92
CA ALA A 90 16.05 0.77 -0.73
C ALA A 90 16.43 0.08 0.59
N ILE A 91 16.48 -1.25 0.62
CA ILE A 91 16.76 -2.05 1.81
C ILE A 91 17.70 -3.18 1.50
N ASP A 92 18.60 -3.48 2.45
CA ASP A 92 19.52 -4.60 2.34
C ASP A 92 19.89 -5.15 3.73
N PHE A 93 20.70 -6.22 3.77
CA PHE A 93 21.26 -6.73 5.00
C PHE A 93 22.29 -5.76 5.57
N ALA A 94 22.14 -5.41 6.85
CA ALA A 94 23.07 -4.55 7.58
C ALA A 94 23.59 -5.29 8.83
N GLY A 95 24.81 -5.01 9.25
CA GLY A 95 25.45 -5.68 10.36
C GLY A 95 25.88 -7.12 10.06
N ARG A 96 26.24 -7.87 11.09
CA ARG A 96 26.63 -9.29 10.99
C ARG A 96 26.39 -10.03 12.29
N GLY A 97 26.30 -11.38 12.22
CA GLY A 97 26.06 -12.22 13.39
C GLY A 97 24.72 -11.90 14.06
N SER A 98 24.71 -11.83 15.38
CA SER A 98 23.51 -11.51 16.16
C SER A 98 22.97 -10.08 15.96
N LYS A 99 23.77 -9.19 15.37
CA LYS A 99 23.38 -7.81 15.05
C LYS A 99 22.92 -7.63 13.60
N MET A 100 22.77 -8.73 12.86
CA MET A 100 22.26 -8.65 11.48
C MET A 100 20.81 -8.18 11.49
N THR A 101 20.49 -7.27 10.59
CA THR A 101 19.14 -6.74 10.39
C THR A 101 18.91 -6.42 8.93
N ILE A 102 17.66 -6.25 8.52
CA ILE A 102 17.32 -5.63 7.24
C ILE A 102 17.15 -4.14 7.47
N SER A 103 17.90 -3.31 6.78
CA SER A 103 17.88 -1.87 6.99
C SER A 103 18.03 -1.08 5.69
N THR A 104 17.75 0.19 5.76
CA THR A 104 18.14 1.21 4.79
C THR A 104 19.63 1.53 4.93
N VAL A 105 20.20 2.23 3.96
CA VAL A 105 21.58 2.70 4.04
C VAL A 105 21.76 3.60 5.29
N PHE A 106 22.81 3.39 6.06
CA PHE A 106 23.08 4.08 7.33
C PHE A 106 21.91 4.11 8.34
N ASP A 107 20.94 3.22 8.17
CA ASP A 107 19.78 3.09 9.05
C ASP A 107 18.89 4.36 9.13
N ILE A 108 18.86 5.13 8.05
CA ILE A 108 17.97 6.29 7.94
C ILE A 108 16.50 5.84 7.89
N PRO A 109 15.55 6.71 8.25
CA PRO A 109 14.12 6.45 8.06
C PRO A 109 13.81 6.06 6.60
N ILE A 110 12.91 5.09 6.39
CA ILE A 110 12.62 4.62 5.02
C ILE A 110 12.02 5.72 4.15
N SER A 111 11.35 6.72 4.74
CA SER A 111 10.86 7.91 4.02
C SER A 111 11.95 8.76 3.38
N GLU A 112 13.15 8.74 3.98
CA GLU A 112 14.32 9.50 3.53
C GLU A 112 15.20 8.72 2.55
N SER A 113 14.90 7.44 2.37
CA SER A 113 15.64 6.55 1.48
C SER A 113 15.16 6.66 0.02
N VAL A 114 15.80 5.91 -0.87
CA VAL A 114 15.37 5.78 -2.27
C VAL A 114 14.06 4.98 -2.45
N CYS A 115 13.40 4.58 -1.36
CA CYS A 115 12.14 3.84 -1.40
C CYS A 115 11.06 4.60 -2.18
N VAL A 116 10.41 3.92 -3.12
CA VAL A 116 9.33 4.46 -3.97
C VAL A 116 7.93 4.10 -3.49
N GLY A 117 7.80 3.47 -2.32
CA GLY A 117 6.52 3.13 -1.71
C GLY A 117 5.70 2.06 -2.45
N CYS A 118 6.31 1.26 -3.34
CA CYS A 118 5.60 0.26 -4.15
C CYS A 118 4.94 -0.88 -3.34
N GLY A 119 5.36 -1.13 -2.08
CA GLY A 119 4.78 -2.12 -1.19
C GLY A 119 5.09 -3.58 -1.50
N GLN A 120 5.91 -3.88 -2.52
CA GLN A 120 6.21 -5.26 -2.93
C GLN A 120 6.99 -6.04 -1.86
N CYS A 121 7.82 -5.36 -1.07
CA CYS A 121 8.47 -5.96 0.09
C CYS A 121 7.48 -6.46 1.16
N ALA A 122 6.34 -5.78 1.34
CA ALA A 122 5.27 -6.23 2.22
C ALA A 122 4.54 -7.46 1.66
N ALA A 123 4.33 -7.50 0.33
CA ALA A 123 3.66 -8.63 -0.33
C ALA A 123 4.40 -9.96 -0.19
N VAL A 124 5.75 -9.93 -0.14
CA VAL A 124 6.59 -11.12 -0.01
C VAL A 124 6.99 -11.44 1.44
N CYS A 125 6.71 -10.54 2.40
CA CYS A 125 7.09 -10.75 3.79
C CYS A 125 6.31 -11.92 4.41
N PRO A 126 6.96 -13.01 4.86
CA PRO A 126 6.28 -14.17 5.39
C PRO A 126 5.75 -13.98 6.82
N THR A 127 6.12 -12.86 7.45
CA THR A 127 5.70 -12.47 8.80
C THR A 127 5.08 -11.06 8.77
N GLY A 128 4.81 -10.47 9.91
CA GLY A 128 4.32 -9.08 10.01
C GLY A 128 5.43 -8.03 10.11
N ALA A 129 6.66 -8.35 9.67
CA ALA A 129 7.80 -7.43 9.79
C ALA A 129 7.69 -6.22 8.84
N ILE A 130 7.14 -6.41 7.66
CA ILE A 130 6.79 -5.31 6.75
C ILE A 130 5.32 -5.47 6.38
N VAL A 131 4.54 -4.44 6.61
CA VAL A 131 3.11 -4.41 6.32
C VAL A 131 2.75 -3.11 5.62
N ILE A 132 1.67 -3.13 4.84
CA ILE A 132 1.10 -1.92 4.25
C ILE A 132 0.48 -1.08 5.37
N LYS A 133 0.75 0.23 5.35
CA LYS A 133 0.17 1.16 6.32
C LYS A 133 -1.34 1.22 6.13
N ASN A 134 -2.09 1.02 7.21
CA ASN A 134 -3.55 0.90 7.16
C ASN A 134 -4.19 2.25 7.50
N ASP A 135 -5.05 2.76 6.62
CA ASP A 135 -5.80 4.00 6.79
C ASP A 135 -7.31 3.76 7.03
N SER A 136 -7.78 2.52 7.10
CA SER A 136 -9.20 2.18 7.28
C SER A 136 -9.82 2.82 8.54
N ALA A 137 -9.07 2.87 9.65
CA ALA A 137 -9.53 3.50 10.89
C ALA A 137 -9.79 5.01 10.72
N ARG A 138 -9.01 5.69 9.88
CA ARG A 138 -9.22 7.11 9.57
C ARG A 138 -10.47 7.31 8.72
N VAL A 139 -10.71 6.39 7.78
CA VAL A 139 -11.91 6.41 6.94
C VAL A 139 -13.15 6.13 7.78
N TRP A 140 -13.12 5.14 8.68
CA TRP A 140 -14.22 4.88 9.61
C TRP A 140 -14.54 6.11 10.45
N LYS A 141 -13.52 6.77 11.00
CA LYS A 141 -13.73 8.01 11.76
C LYS A 141 -14.42 9.08 10.94
N ALA A 142 -14.05 9.25 9.66
CA ALA A 142 -14.70 10.22 8.78
C ALA A 142 -16.16 9.87 8.47
N LEU A 143 -16.46 8.56 8.31
CA LEU A 143 -17.83 8.06 8.09
C LEU A 143 -18.73 8.26 9.31
N ASP A 144 -18.17 8.19 10.54
CA ASP A 144 -18.91 8.38 11.79
C ASP A 144 -19.18 9.86 12.11
N GLU A 145 -18.46 10.81 11.47
CA GLU A 145 -18.67 12.24 11.67
C GLU A 145 -19.93 12.74 10.95
N LYS A 146 -21.01 13.04 11.69
CA LYS A 146 -22.34 13.43 11.14
C LYS A 146 -22.31 14.63 10.19
N GLU A 147 -21.43 15.59 10.44
CA GLU A 147 -21.30 16.83 9.63
C GLU A 147 -20.33 16.66 8.45
N THR A 148 -19.77 15.47 8.28
CA THR A 148 -18.85 15.16 7.19
C THR A 148 -19.58 14.42 6.08
N ARG A 149 -19.41 14.88 4.84
CA ARG A 149 -19.83 14.18 3.63
C ARG A 149 -18.63 13.40 3.09
N VAL A 150 -18.76 12.10 2.98
CA VAL A 150 -17.66 11.23 2.51
C VAL A 150 -18.00 10.70 1.13
N SER A 151 -17.19 11.05 0.15
CA SER A 151 -17.25 10.47 -1.18
C SER A 151 -16.10 9.48 -1.40
N VAL A 152 -16.29 8.53 -2.31
CA VAL A 152 -15.27 7.53 -2.64
C VAL A 152 -15.19 7.30 -4.13
N GLN A 153 -13.96 7.19 -4.66
CA GLN A 153 -13.68 6.74 -6.02
C GLN A 153 -13.02 5.36 -6.02
N ILE A 154 -13.36 4.53 -7.01
CA ILE A 154 -12.91 3.13 -7.13
C ILE A 154 -12.10 2.98 -8.41
N ALA A 155 -10.85 2.50 -8.29
CA ALA A 155 -10.03 2.18 -9.46
C ALA A 155 -10.55 0.94 -10.21
N PRO A 156 -10.45 0.89 -11.55
CA PRO A 156 -10.96 -0.22 -12.36
C PRO A 156 -10.44 -1.60 -11.94
N ALA A 157 -9.16 -1.72 -11.55
CA ALA A 157 -8.57 -2.99 -11.14
C ALA A 157 -9.13 -3.52 -9.79
N VAL A 158 -9.69 -2.65 -8.94
CA VAL A 158 -10.29 -3.05 -7.65
C VAL A 158 -11.49 -3.95 -7.87
N ARG A 159 -12.35 -3.65 -8.85
CA ARG A 159 -13.54 -4.46 -9.15
C ARG A 159 -13.20 -5.87 -9.61
N VAL A 160 -12.09 -6.03 -10.33
CA VAL A 160 -11.61 -7.36 -10.77
C VAL A 160 -11.04 -8.16 -9.60
N ALA A 161 -10.24 -7.51 -8.74
CA ALA A 161 -9.61 -8.17 -7.59
C ALA A 161 -10.62 -8.56 -6.51
N LEU A 162 -11.65 -7.74 -6.28
CA LEU A 162 -12.68 -8.00 -5.26
C LEU A 162 -13.61 -9.16 -5.63
N GLY A 163 -13.89 -9.40 -6.90
CA GLY A 163 -14.81 -10.44 -7.34
C GLY A 163 -14.47 -11.80 -6.72
N LYS A 164 -13.23 -12.24 -6.83
CA LYS A 164 -12.77 -13.51 -6.29
C LYS A 164 -12.87 -13.61 -4.76
N GLU A 165 -12.55 -12.54 -4.05
CA GLU A 165 -12.60 -12.52 -2.58
C GLU A 165 -14.05 -12.48 -2.03
N LEU A 166 -14.98 -11.97 -2.82
CA LEU A 166 -16.39 -11.85 -2.48
C LEU A 166 -17.22 -13.07 -2.95
N GLY A 167 -16.57 -14.08 -3.54
CA GLY A 167 -17.24 -15.28 -4.05
C GLY A 167 -18.05 -15.04 -5.33
N ILE A 168 -17.78 -13.94 -6.03
CA ILE A 168 -18.40 -13.60 -7.32
C ILE A 168 -17.69 -14.43 -8.41
N GLY A 169 -18.46 -15.01 -9.32
CA GLY A 169 -17.95 -15.84 -10.39
C GLY A 169 -16.99 -15.10 -11.34
N ASP A 170 -16.04 -15.82 -11.92
CA ASP A 170 -15.13 -15.25 -12.91
C ASP A 170 -15.91 -14.64 -14.09
N GLY A 171 -15.63 -13.36 -14.37
CA GLY A 171 -16.29 -12.60 -15.44
C GLY A 171 -17.57 -11.86 -15.04
N GLU A 172 -18.08 -12.03 -13.82
CA GLU A 172 -19.20 -11.24 -13.31
C GLU A 172 -18.76 -9.83 -12.89
N ASN A 173 -19.64 -8.85 -13.13
CA ASN A 173 -19.36 -7.47 -12.78
C ASN A 173 -19.60 -7.21 -11.28
N ALA A 174 -18.54 -7.20 -10.51
CA ALA A 174 -18.56 -6.91 -9.08
C ALA A 174 -18.94 -5.46 -8.72
N MET A 175 -18.95 -4.53 -9.69
CA MET A 175 -19.09 -3.09 -9.41
C MET A 175 -20.38 -2.74 -8.67
N GLY A 176 -21.51 -3.30 -9.07
CA GLY A 176 -22.80 -3.05 -8.40
C GLY A 176 -22.80 -3.46 -6.93
N LEU A 177 -22.19 -4.61 -6.62
CA LEU A 177 -22.07 -5.12 -5.26
C LEU A 177 -21.11 -4.27 -4.42
N ILE A 178 -20.00 -3.84 -5.00
CA ILE A 178 -19.04 -2.94 -4.33
C ILE A 178 -19.70 -1.60 -4.01
N VAL A 179 -20.44 -1.01 -4.95
CA VAL A 179 -21.18 0.24 -4.75
C VAL A 179 -22.21 0.08 -3.66
N ALA A 180 -22.96 -1.03 -3.65
CA ALA A 180 -23.95 -1.33 -2.61
C ALA A 180 -23.30 -1.47 -1.23
N ALA A 181 -22.16 -2.17 -1.14
CA ALA A 181 -21.41 -2.31 0.09
C ALA A 181 -20.90 -0.96 0.62
N LEU A 182 -20.29 -0.14 -0.23
CA LEU A 182 -19.81 1.18 0.15
C LEU A 182 -20.93 2.10 0.65
N ARG A 183 -22.09 2.09 -0.01
CA ARG A 183 -23.25 2.85 0.44
C ARG A 183 -23.78 2.34 1.78
N ARG A 184 -23.79 1.03 2.01
CA ARG A 184 -24.17 0.44 3.31
C ARG A 184 -23.19 0.76 4.43
N MET A 185 -21.91 0.95 4.11
CA MET A 185 -20.90 1.41 5.07
C MET A 185 -21.01 2.90 5.40
N GLY A 186 -21.85 3.68 4.69
CA GLY A 186 -22.10 5.09 4.98
C GLY A 186 -21.48 6.08 4.00
N PHE A 187 -20.83 5.64 2.92
CA PHE A 187 -20.36 6.56 1.89
C PHE A 187 -21.55 7.24 1.18
N ASN A 188 -21.50 8.57 1.13
CA ASN A 188 -22.58 9.38 0.55
C ASN A 188 -22.60 9.28 -0.98
N GLU A 189 -21.40 9.24 -1.57
CA GLU A 189 -21.22 9.22 -3.03
C GLU A 189 -20.15 8.20 -3.40
N VAL A 190 -20.40 7.46 -4.46
CA VAL A 190 -19.49 6.44 -4.98
C VAL A 190 -19.30 6.68 -6.47
N PHE A 191 -18.05 6.81 -6.87
CA PHE A 191 -17.63 7.16 -8.23
C PHE A 191 -16.71 6.10 -8.83
N ASP A 192 -16.66 6.04 -10.16
CA ASP A 192 -15.68 5.25 -10.90
C ASP A 192 -14.52 6.14 -11.35
N THR A 193 -13.29 5.78 -11.00
CA THR A 193 -12.07 6.50 -11.42
C THR A 193 -11.86 6.47 -12.94
N SER A 194 -12.59 5.64 -13.70
CA SER A 194 -12.54 5.64 -15.17
C SER A 194 -12.88 7.02 -15.75
N THR A 195 -13.78 7.78 -15.11
CA THR A 195 -14.07 9.18 -15.50
C THR A 195 -12.81 10.06 -15.41
N GLY A 196 -12.01 9.86 -14.36
CA GLY A 196 -10.71 10.55 -14.23
C GLY A 196 -9.70 10.12 -15.29
N ALA A 197 -9.76 8.84 -15.71
CA ALA A 197 -8.91 8.35 -16.79
C ALA A 197 -9.28 8.99 -18.15
N ASP A 198 -10.57 9.19 -18.42
CA ASP A 198 -11.01 9.89 -19.63
C ASP A 198 -10.48 11.33 -19.68
N LEU A 199 -10.54 12.05 -18.54
CA LEU A 199 -9.96 13.39 -18.42
C LEU A 199 -8.45 13.36 -18.64
N THR A 200 -7.74 12.39 -18.04
CA THR A 200 -6.30 12.24 -18.21
C THR A 200 -5.93 11.98 -19.68
N VAL A 201 -6.68 11.13 -20.38
CA VAL A 201 -6.45 10.87 -21.82
C VAL A 201 -6.58 12.15 -22.64
N LEU A 202 -7.56 13.00 -22.38
CA LEU A 202 -7.74 14.26 -23.10
C LEU A 202 -6.56 15.21 -22.89
N GLU A 203 -6.19 15.45 -21.63
CA GLU A 203 -5.09 16.36 -21.27
C GLU A 203 -3.73 15.85 -21.74
N GLU A 204 -3.43 14.56 -21.50
CA GLU A 204 -2.14 13.97 -21.86
C GLU A 204 -1.97 13.83 -23.38
N SER A 205 -3.06 13.58 -24.12
CA SER A 205 -3.03 13.62 -25.58
C SER A 205 -2.75 15.02 -26.13
N ALA A 206 -3.33 16.04 -25.52
CA ALA A 206 -3.06 17.44 -25.90
C ALA A 206 -1.58 17.81 -25.60
N GLU A 207 -1.06 17.40 -24.45
CA GLU A 207 0.36 17.58 -24.10
C GLU A 207 1.27 16.85 -25.09
N PHE A 208 0.97 15.59 -25.42
CA PHE A 208 1.74 14.80 -26.38
C PHE A 208 1.81 15.48 -27.76
N LEU A 209 0.68 15.94 -28.28
CA LEU A 209 0.63 16.63 -29.57
C LEU A 209 1.42 17.97 -29.54
N ALA A 210 1.33 18.69 -28.43
CA ALA A 210 2.09 19.94 -28.24
C ALA A 210 3.60 19.69 -28.20
N ARG A 211 4.07 18.64 -27.53
CA ARG A 211 5.48 18.25 -27.47
C ARG A 211 5.99 17.75 -28.82
N LEU A 212 5.19 16.95 -29.52
CA LEU A 212 5.54 16.45 -30.85
C LEU A 212 5.77 17.60 -31.84
N GLY A 213 5.00 18.69 -31.73
CA GLY A 213 5.16 19.88 -32.55
C GLY A 213 6.42 20.72 -32.24
N LYS A 214 7.03 20.54 -31.07
CA LYS A 214 8.24 21.27 -30.63
C LYS A 214 9.55 20.55 -31.00
N GLY A 215 9.49 19.27 -31.42
CA GLY A 215 10.62 18.50 -31.90
C GLY A 215 11.15 17.45 -30.92
N GLU A 216 12.25 16.76 -31.31
CA GLU A 216 12.79 15.59 -30.63
C GLU A 216 13.30 15.85 -29.19
N HIS A 217 13.62 17.08 -28.83
CA HIS A 217 14.17 17.41 -27.50
C HIS A 217 13.18 17.27 -26.34
N GLU A 218 11.87 17.21 -26.64
CA GLU A 218 10.81 17.02 -25.64
C GLU A 218 10.25 15.60 -25.61
N MET A 219 10.83 14.71 -26.40
CA MET A 219 10.44 13.29 -26.50
C MET A 219 11.55 12.38 -25.93
N PRO A 220 11.22 11.17 -25.46
CA PRO A 220 9.90 10.59 -25.31
C PRO A 220 9.07 11.26 -24.18
N LEU A 221 7.74 11.16 -24.25
CA LEU A 221 6.83 11.50 -23.16
C LEU A 221 6.58 10.26 -22.31
N PHE A 222 6.89 10.34 -21.01
CA PHE A 222 6.56 9.28 -20.04
C PHE A 222 5.34 9.67 -19.23
N THR A 223 4.35 8.79 -19.17
CA THR A 223 3.13 9.04 -18.38
C THR A 223 3.44 9.07 -16.88
N SER A 224 2.75 9.93 -16.13
CA SER A 224 2.96 10.18 -14.70
C SER A 224 1.92 9.54 -13.79
N CYS A 225 1.04 8.67 -14.31
CA CYS A 225 -0.04 8.06 -13.54
C CYS A 225 0.42 7.06 -12.46
N CYS A 226 1.66 6.54 -12.55
CA CYS A 226 2.25 5.65 -11.56
C CYS A 226 3.14 6.43 -10.58
N PRO A 227 2.72 6.65 -9.32
CA PRO A 227 3.51 7.44 -8.36
C PRO A 227 4.82 6.77 -7.94
N ALA A 228 4.91 5.45 -8.00
CA ALA A 228 6.17 4.76 -7.75
C ALA A 228 7.19 5.01 -8.86
N TRP A 229 6.74 5.06 -10.12
CA TRP A 229 7.57 5.43 -11.27
C TRP A 229 8.05 6.89 -11.16
N VAL A 230 7.14 7.81 -10.87
CA VAL A 230 7.49 9.23 -10.70
C VAL A 230 8.53 9.39 -9.59
N SER A 231 8.31 8.77 -8.43
CA SER A 231 9.27 8.80 -7.32
C SER A 231 10.61 8.14 -7.67
N TYR A 232 10.60 7.08 -8.50
CA TYR A 232 11.83 6.46 -8.99
C TYR A 232 12.59 7.42 -9.90
N ALA A 233 11.92 8.04 -10.86
CA ALA A 233 12.54 9.00 -11.77
C ALA A 233 13.14 10.20 -11.00
N GLU A 234 12.41 10.77 -10.05
CA GLU A 234 12.89 11.89 -9.23
C GLU A 234 14.14 11.54 -8.40
N LYS A 235 14.24 10.30 -7.88
CA LYS A 235 15.31 9.89 -6.97
C LYS A 235 16.52 9.28 -7.68
N ASN A 236 16.30 8.54 -8.77
CA ASN A 236 17.35 7.74 -9.40
C ASN A 236 17.68 8.19 -10.82
N GLU A 237 16.75 8.86 -11.53
CA GLU A 237 16.89 9.23 -12.94
C GLU A 237 16.44 10.69 -13.17
N PRO A 238 17.06 11.68 -12.49
CA PRO A 238 16.59 13.07 -12.54
C PRO A 238 16.59 13.67 -13.95
N GLU A 239 17.42 13.15 -14.86
CA GLU A 239 17.45 13.58 -16.26
C GLU A 239 16.15 13.25 -17.02
N VAL A 240 15.44 12.19 -16.60
CA VAL A 240 14.20 11.72 -17.21
C VAL A 240 12.99 12.53 -16.72
N VAL A 241 13.10 13.22 -15.59
CA VAL A 241 12.00 13.98 -14.99
C VAL A 241 11.40 15.01 -15.95
N LYS A 242 12.21 15.68 -16.75
CA LYS A 242 11.76 16.62 -17.80
C LYS A 242 10.85 15.99 -18.86
N ASN A 243 10.97 14.68 -19.04
CA ASN A 243 10.18 13.91 -20.01
C ASN A 243 8.90 13.32 -19.39
N LEU A 244 8.69 13.45 -18.07
CA LEU A 244 7.43 13.05 -17.45
C LEU A 244 6.30 13.97 -17.95
N SER A 245 5.10 13.38 -18.10
CA SER A 245 3.88 14.14 -18.33
C SER A 245 3.60 15.07 -17.15
N THR A 246 3.15 16.27 -17.44
CA THR A 246 2.70 17.25 -16.45
C THR A 246 1.28 16.96 -15.96
N CYS A 247 0.59 16.00 -16.60
CA CYS A 247 -0.76 15.61 -16.23
C CYS A 247 -0.80 14.92 -14.87
N ARG A 248 -1.83 15.24 -14.10
CA ARG A 248 -2.14 14.52 -12.87
C ARG A 248 -2.59 13.08 -13.18
N SER A 249 -2.40 12.18 -12.23
CA SER A 249 -2.96 10.83 -12.38
C SER A 249 -4.49 10.86 -12.42
N PRO A 250 -5.17 9.84 -13.01
CA PRO A 250 -6.62 9.73 -12.99
C PRO A 250 -7.26 9.90 -11.61
N MET A 251 -6.60 9.39 -10.57
CA MET A 251 -7.04 9.54 -9.18
C MET A 251 -7.06 11.02 -8.77
N GLN A 252 -5.99 11.74 -9.00
CA GLN A 252 -5.86 13.15 -8.61
C GLN A 252 -6.67 14.08 -9.53
N MET A 253 -6.73 13.77 -10.83
CA MET A 253 -7.54 14.52 -11.80
C MET A 253 -9.01 14.52 -11.37
N PHE A 254 -9.55 13.36 -11.10
CA PHE A 254 -10.95 13.22 -10.71
C PHE A 254 -11.23 13.78 -9.32
N ALA A 255 -10.31 13.59 -8.38
CA ALA A 255 -10.44 14.12 -7.03
C ALA A 255 -10.52 15.67 -7.02
N ALA A 256 -9.70 16.34 -7.83
CA ALA A 256 -9.75 17.78 -7.98
C ALA A 256 -11.13 18.27 -8.47
N VAL A 257 -11.71 17.58 -9.46
CA VAL A 257 -13.07 17.89 -9.96
C VAL A 257 -14.12 17.68 -8.87
N ILE A 258 -14.04 16.58 -8.10
CA ILE A 258 -14.97 16.30 -7.00
C ILE A 258 -14.83 17.36 -5.90
N LYS A 259 -13.62 17.76 -5.53
CA LYS A 259 -13.38 18.81 -4.53
C LYS A 259 -13.97 20.14 -4.97
N GLU A 260 -13.76 20.54 -6.22
CA GLU A 260 -14.34 21.79 -6.75
C GLU A 260 -15.88 21.73 -6.77
N HIS A 261 -16.46 20.57 -7.13
CA HIS A 261 -17.92 20.39 -7.07
C HIS A 261 -18.49 20.59 -5.65
N HIS A 262 -17.74 20.21 -4.61
CA HIS A 262 -18.14 20.37 -3.22
C HIS A 262 -17.67 21.66 -2.55
N LYS A 263 -17.03 22.55 -3.25
CA LYS A 263 -16.42 23.80 -2.72
C LYS A 263 -17.40 24.67 -1.92
N HIS A 264 -18.65 24.73 -2.37
CA HIS A 264 -19.70 25.51 -1.72
C HIS A 264 -20.64 24.68 -0.83
N SER A 265 -20.27 23.43 -0.54
CA SER A 265 -21.04 22.59 0.37
C SER A 265 -20.99 23.14 1.81
N PRO A 266 -22.10 23.21 2.54
CA PRO A 266 -22.10 23.62 3.94
C PRO A 266 -21.44 22.57 4.86
N ARG A 267 -21.26 21.34 4.39
CA ARG A 267 -20.65 20.24 5.14
C ARG A 267 -19.19 20.06 4.73
N LYS A 268 -18.34 19.69 5.69
CA LYS A 268 -16.99 19.25 5.43
C LYS A 268 -17.01 18.08 4.43
N HIS A 269 -16.19 18.13 3.40
CA HIS A 269 -16.08 17.07 2.41
C HIS A 269 -14.76 16.32 2.57
N VAL A 270 -14.87 15.00 2.66
CA VAL A 270 -13.74 14.06 2.70
C VAL A 270 -13.82 13.16 1.46
N HIS A 271 -12.76 13.13 0.68
CA HIS A 271 -12.66 12.28 -0.51
C HIS A 271 -11.71 11.11 -0.28
N VAL A 272 -12.22 9.89 -0.47
CA VAL A 272 -11.48 8.63 -0.32
C VAL A 272 -11.23 8.01 -1.68
N ALA A 273 -10.03 7.48 -1.91
CA ALA A 273 -9.71 6.73 -3.12
C ALA A 273 -9.40 5.26 -2.77
N VAL A 274 -10.10 4.33 -3.42
CA VAL A 274 -9.81 2.88 -3.34
C VAL A 274 -8.92 2.51 -4.50
N MET A 275 -7.64 2.20 -4.20
CA MET A 275 -6.60 2.00 -5.21
C MET A 275 -5.89 0.65 -5.03
N PRO A 276 -5.50 -0.04 -6.10
CA PRO A 276 -4.74 -1.29 -6.01
C PRO A 276 -3.24 -1.08 -5.76
N CYS A 277 -2.83 0.15 -5.47
CA CYS A 277 -1.43 0.58 -5.39
C CYS A 277 -1.15 1.32 -4.08
N THR A 278 -0.14 0.86 -3.33
CA THR A 278 0.26 1.47 -2.07
C THR A 278 0.92 2.85 -2.24
N ALA A 279 1.66 3.05 -3.33
CA ALA A 279 2.33 4.31 -3.63
C ALA A 279 1.33 5.49 -3.84
N LYS A 280 0.05 5.18 -4.13
CA LYS A 280 -1.02 6.19 -4.19
C LYS A 280 -1.25 6.91 -2.85
N LYS A 281 -0.90 6.28 -1.71
CA LYS A 281 -0.91 6.92 -0.40
C LYS A 281 0.11 8.07 -0.31
N ALA A 282 1.30 7.86 -0.86
CA ALA A 282 2.33 8.90 -0.93
C ALA A 282 1.96 9.99 -1.95
N GLU A 283 1.40 9.62 -3.09
CA GLU A 283 0.91 10.58 -4.09
C GLU A 283 -0.14 11.53 -3.50
N ALA A 284 -1.12 11.00 -2.78
CA ALA A 284 -2.18 11.81 -2.16
C ALA A 284 -1.65 12.82 -1.13
N ALA A 285 -0.47 12.58 -0.58
CA ALA A 285 0.15 13.46 0.41
C ALA A 285 1.08 14.53 -0.19
N ARG A 286 1.32 14.51 -1.52
CA ARG A 286 2.20 15.49 -2.18
C ARG A 286 1.58 16.88 -2.15
N GLU A 287 2.42 17.89 -1.91
CA GLU A 287 1.97 19.29 -1.75
C GLU A 287 1.34 19.86 -3.03
N GLU A 288 1.80 19.45 -4.22
CA GLU A 288 1.23 19.89 -5.49
C GLU A 288 -0.22 19.44 -5.73
N PHE A 289 -0.73 18.47 -4.93
CA PHE A 289 -2.11 17.99 -4.97
C PHE A 289 -2.95 18.52 -3.81
N ARG A 290 -2.62 19.73 -3.35
CA ARG A 290 -3.38 20.43 -2.31
C ARG A 290 -3.91 21.75 -2.86
N GLY A 291 -5.21 21.90 -2.81
CA GLY A 291 -5.89 23.15 -3.15
C GLY A 291 -6.29 23.95 -1.92
N GLU A 292 -7.14 24.96 -2.11
CA GLU A 292 -7.70 25.80 -1.04
C GLU A 292 -8.48 24.99 0.01
N LEU A 293 -9.07 23.86 -0.39
CA LEU A 293 -9.88 22.98 0.47
C LEU A 293 -9.06 21.86 1.15
N GLY A 294 -7.74 21.93 1.08
CA GLY A 294 -6.85 20.87 1.57
C GLY A 294 -6.43 19.89 0.47
N PRO A 295 -6.07 18.64 0.79
CA PRO A 295 -5.67 17.67 -0.21
C PRO A 295 -6.84 17.30 -1.12
N ASP A 296 -6.57 17.04 -2.40
CA ASP A 296 -7.60 16.60 -3.35
C ASP A 296 -8.14 15.22 -2.95
N VAL A 297 -7.25 14.32 -2.50
CA VAL A 297 -7.60 13.02 -1.89
C VAL A 297 -7.20 13.03 -0.43
N ASP A 298 -8.17 12.88 0.48
CA ASP A 298 -7.92 12.89 1.92
C ASP A 298 -7.33 11.56 2.41
N TYR A 299 -7.85 10.43 1.92
CA TYR A 299 -7.38 9.09 2.29
C TYR A 299 -7.33 8.18 1.08
N VAL A 300 -6.29 7.36 1.04
CA VAL A 300 -6.18 6.26 0.07
C VAL A 300 -6.22 4.95 0.82
N ILE A 301 -7.19 4.09 0.49
CA ILE A 301 -7.25 2.72 0.99
C ILE A 301 -6.96 1.75 -0.16
N THR A 302 -6.27 0.67 0.18
CA THR A 302 -5.97 -0.39 -0.77
C THR A 302 -7.16 -1.34 -0.92
N THR A 303 -7.14 -2.18 -1.95
CA THR A 303 -8.13 -3.25 -2.13
C THR A 303 -8.24 -4.15 -0.89
N GLN A 304 -7.11 -4.47 -0.24
CA GLN A 304 -7.10 -5.30 0.97
C GLN A 304 -7.74 -4.59 2.17
N GLU A 305 -7.52 -3.29 2.33
CA GLU A 305 -8.17 -2.49 3.35
C GLU A 305 -9.68 -2.44 3.13
N LEU A 306 -10.13 -2.26 1.87
CA LEU A 306 -11.57 -2.31 1.55
C LEU A 306 -12.19 -3.68 1.86
N ILE A 307 -11.53 -4.79 1.52
CA ILE A 307 -11.98 -6.14 1.87
C ILE A 307 -12.15 -6.27 3.39
N GLN A 308 -11.19 -5.77 4.15
CA GLN A 308 -11.26 -5.78 5.61
C GLN A 308 -12.44 -4.96 6.12
N MET A 309 -12.64 -3.73 5.63
CA MET A 309 -13.77 -2.88 6.01
C MET A 309 -15.13 -3.53 5.69
N ILE A 310 -15.26 -4.21 4.56
CA ILE A 310 -16.46 -4.96 4.20
C ILE A 310 -16.73 -6.09 5.21
N LYS A 311 -15.67 -6.84 5.60
CA LYS A 311 -15.77 -7.90 6.61
C LYS A 311 -16.13 -7.36 8.00
N GLU A 312 -15.52 -6.25 8.40
CA GLU A 312 -15.81 -5.54 9.66
C GLU A 312 -17.27 -5.06 9.72
N SER A 313 -17.85 -4.66 8.60
CA SER A 313 -19.25 -4.23 8.49
C SER A 313 -20.25 -5.40 8.55
N GLY A 314 -19.80 -6.65 8.56
CA GLY A 314 -20.67 -7.83 8.51
C GLY A 314 -21.46 -7.95 7.21
N ILE A 315 -21.03 -7.31 6.14
CA ILE A 315 -21.68 -7.39 4.82
C ILE A 315 -21.33 -8.73 4.18
N VAL A 316 -22.35 -9.52 3.89
CA VAL A 316 -22.24 -10.79 3.16
C VAL A 316 -22.85 -10.58 1.78
N PHE A 317 -22.17 -11.02 0.76
CA PHE A 317 -22.66 -11.05 -0.61
C PHE A 317 -23.34 -12.40 -0.84
N SER A 318 -24.62 -12.39 -1.18
CA SER A 318 -25.44 -13.58 -1.47
C SER A 318 -25.85 -13.58 -2.92
#